data_b438d71912f67c62934b37e4fd9ee121
#
_entry.id   b438d71912f67c62934b37e4fd9ee121
#
_cell.length_a   1.000
_cell.length_b   1.000
_cell.length_c   1.000
_cell.angle_alpha   90.00
_cell.angle_beta   90.00
_cell.angle_gamma   90.00
#
_symmetry.space_group_name_H-M   'P 1'
#
loop_
_entity.id
_entity.type
_entity.pdbx_description
1 polymer ?
#
loop_
_entity_poly.entity_id
_entity_poly.type
_entity_poly.pdbx_seq_one_letter_code
_entity_poly.pdbx_strand_id
1 'polypeptide(L)'
;MQVLVGMVSINSKPTRALFDSGASHSFMSRKFAIEHNFSIRVVPTPFIIDALGATLVSKEVVNLAQLEVSGLNFMVNFVVIDLEELDVIIGMNWMTKHDGVIRCDPRSVELRHPSGVRVNPYLHEKLGSQLHALNATILPELDAIPVVCEFPDVFPEKLPGMPPDREVKFVIELLLGTAPVSKRPYRMPSNELAEWKKQL
;
A
#
# COMPACT_ATOMS: atom_id res chain seq x y z
N MET A 1 4.76 16.18 -2.21
CA MET A 1 5.43 14.99 -2.77
C MET A 1 5.13 14.94 -4.26
N GLN A 2 6.12 14.77 -5.12
CA GLN A 2 5.87 14.78 -6.57
C GLN A 2 5.76 13.34 -7.03
N VAL A 3 4.63 13.02 -7.65
CA VAL A 3 4.27 11.69 -8.13
C VAL A 3 4.68 11.48 -9.59
N LEU A 4 4.97 10.24 -9.97
CA LEU A 4 5.36 9.85 -11.32
C LEU A 4 4.17 9.20 -12.02
N VAL A 5 3.43 10.02 -12.78
CA VAL A 5 2.28 9.57 -13.56
C VAL A 5 2.64 9.50 -15.03
N GLY A 6 2.21 8.46 -15.70
CA GLY A 6 2.41 8.26 -17.14
C GLY A 6 1.26 7.55 -17.80
N MET A 7 1.22 7.63 -19.13
CA MET A 7 0.31 6.83 -19.93
C MET A 7 0.99 5.53 -20.31
N VAL A 8 0.36 4.43 -19.96
CA VAL A 8 0.75 3.06 -20.32
C VAL A 8 -0.42 2.38 -21.03
N SER A 9 -0.25 1.14 -21.45
CA SER A 9 -1.36 0.34 -21.98
C SER A 9 -1.55 -0.90 -21.10
N ILE A 10 -2.78 -1.17 -20.68
CA ILE A 10 -3.12 -2.42 -19.97
C ILE A 10 -4.15 -3.19 -20.79
N ASN A 11 -3.80 -4.42 -21.19
CA ASN A 11 -4.62 -5.22 -22.11
C ASN A 11 -5.03 -4.40 -23.36
N SER A 12 -4.09 -3.65 -23.94
CA SER A 12 -4.29 -2.75 -25.09
C SER A 12 -5.25 -1.57 -24.82
N LYS A 13 -5.51 -1.24 -23.55
CA LYS A 13 -6.31 -0.06 -23.18
C LYS A 13 -5.39 1.04 -22.67
N PRO A 14 -5.48 2.26 -23.23
CA PRO A 14 -4.75 3.41 -22.70
C PRO A 14 -5.11 3.61 -21.23
N THR A 15 -4.10 3.72 -20.38
CA THR A 15 -4.26 3.66 -18.93
C THR A 15 -3.39 4.72 -18.27
N ARG A 16 -3.98 5.50 -17.38
CA ARG A 16 -3.28 6.46 -16.56
C ARG A 16 -2.71 5.78 -15.33
N ALA A 17 -1.39 5.58 -15.31
CA ALA A 17 -0.68 4.84 -14.28
C ALA A 17 0.18 5.74 -13.41
N LEU A 18 0.10 5.55 -12.10
CA LEU A 18 1.01 6.11 -11.12
C LEU A 18 2.04 5.05 -10.73
N PHE A 19 3.34 5.38 -10.83
CA PHE A 19 4.42 4.57 -10.27
C PHE A 19 4.75 5.10 -8.87
N ASP A 20 4.42 4.31 -7.84
CA ASP A 20 4.45 4.77 -6.46
C ASP A 20 5.26 3.83 -5.55
N SER A 21 6.41 4.33 -5.08
CA SER A 21 7.23 3.62 -4.09
C SER A 21 6.61 3.60 -2.68
N GLY A 22 5.58 4.40 -2.44
CA GLY A 22 4.81 4.40 -1.20
C GLY A 22 3.69 3.36 -1.18
N ALA A 23 3.38 2.73 -2.33
CA ALA A 23 2.39 1.69 -2.44
C ALA A 23 3.05 0.30 -2.32
N SER A 24 2.65 -0.50 -1.34
CA SER A 24 3.19 -1.86 -1.15
C SER A 24 2.73 -2.83 -2.25
N HIS A 25 1.53 -2.63 -2.79
CA HIS A 25 0.90 -3.44 -3.84
C HIS A 25 0.48 -2.58 -5.02
N SER A 26 0.19 -3.24 -6.14
CA SER A 26 -0.38 -2.57 -7.30
C SER A 26 -1.90 -2.58 -7.22
N PHE A 27 -2.53 -1.46 -7.54
CA PHE A 27 -3.97 -1.26 -7.41
C PHE A 27 -4.59 -0.85 -8.73
N MET A 28 -5.83 -1.27 -8.95
CA MET A 28 -6.65 -0.89 -10.12
C MET A 28 -7.95 -0.28 -9.66
N SER A 29 -8.36 0.80 -10.29
CA SER A 29 -9.67 1.40 -10.09
C SER A 29 -10.78 0.40 -10.45
N ARG A 30 -11.75 0.23 -9.53
CA ARG A 30 -12.96 -0.59 -9.79
C ARG A 30 -13.70 -0.10 -11.03
N LYS A 31 -13.83 1.22 -11.18
CA LYS A 31 -14.46 1.85 -12.33
C LYS A 31 -13.74 1.44 -13.62
N PHE A 32 -12.42 1.59 -13.69
CA PHE A 32 -11.61 1.21 -14.85
C PHE A 32 -11.72 -0.29 -15.15
N ALA A 33 -11.67 -1.14 -14.12
CA ALA A 33 -11.80 -2.60 -14.28
C ALA A 33 -13.14 -2.99 -14.91
N ILE A 34 -14.24 -2.37 -14.48
CA ILE A 34 -15.60 -2.65 -15.00
C ILE A 34 -15.75 -2.09 -16.42
N GLU A 35 -15.37 -0.84 -16.66
CA GLU A 35 -15.49 -0.17 -17.97
C GLU A 35 -14.73 -0.91 -19.08
N HIS A 36 -13.61 -1.54 -18.73
CA HIS A 36 -12.78 -2.27 -19.69
C HIS A 36 -12.92 -3.79 -19.62
N ASN A 37 -13.93 -4.30 -18.89
CA ASN A 37 -14.26 -5.72 -18.79
C ASN A 37 -13.09 -6.60 -18.31
N PHE A 38 -12.34 -6.15 -17.31
CA PHE A 38 -11.32 -6.98 -16.68
C PHE A 38 -11.97 -8.11 -15.86
N SER A 39 -11.34 -9.29 -15.86
CA SER A 39 -11.79 -10.44 -15.07
C SER A 39 -11.46 -10.20 -13.59
N ILE A 40 -12.43 -9.69 -12.84
CA ILE A 40 -12.32 -9.52 -11.39
C ILE A 40 -12.58 -10.86 -10.71
N ARG A 41 -11.69 -11.28 -9.82
CA ARG A 41 -11.81 -12.49 -9.00
C ARG A 41 -11.86 -12.12 -7.54
N VAL A 42 -12.63 -12.88 -6.77
CA VAL A 42 -12.68 -12.76 -5.31
C VAL A 42 -11.71 -13.76 -4.70
N VAL A 43 -10.84 -13.27 -3.82
CA VAL A 43 -9.90 -14.10 -3.05
C VAL A 43 -10.44 -14.35 -1.64
N PRO A 44 -10.14 -15.50 -1.01
CA PRO A 44 -10.64 -15.82 0.32
C PRO A 44 -10.09 -14.85 1.37
N THR A 45 -8.81 -14.54 1.32
CA THR A 45 -8.14 -13.66 2.28
C THR A 45 -8.21 -12.19 1.82
N PRO A 46 -8.75 -11.28 2.65
CA PRO A 46 -8.86 -9.89 2.30
C PRO A 46 -7.48 -9.17 2.32
N PHE A 47 -7.36 -8.17 1.45
CA PHE A 47 -6.33 -7.15 1.56
C PHE A 47 -6.83 -6.04 2.48
N ILE A 48 -6.06 -5.72 3.49
CA ILE A 48 -6.28 -4.54 4.33
C ILE A 48 -5.33 -3.46 3.83
N ILE A 49 -5.89 -2.32 3.46
CA ILE A 49 -5.17 -1.25 2.78
C ILE A 49 -5.26 0.00 3.65
N ASP A 50 -4.12 0.41 4.18
CA ASP A 50 -4.04 1.65 4.94
C ASP A 50 -3.78 2.82 3.99
N ALA A 51 -4.75 3.71 3.92
CA ALA A 51 -4.72 4.92 3.11
C ALA A 51 -5.05 6.12 4.00
N LEU A 52 -4.10 7.01 4.24
CA LEU A 52 -4.26 8.35 4.88
C LEU A 52 -5.37 8.48 5.93
N GLY A 53 -5.30 7.63 6.96
CA GLY A 53 -6.25 7.70 8.07
C GLY A 53 -7.56 6.96 7.83
N ALA A 54 -7.68 6.25 6.71
CA ALA A 54 -8.76 5.31 6.44
C ALA A 54 -8.19 3.92 6.18
N THR A 55 -8.87 2.89 6.68
CA THR A 55 -8.57 1.50 6.39
C THR A 55 -9.61 0.98 5.38
N LEU A 56 -9.15 0.56 4.21
CA LEU A 56 -9.97 -0.05 3.19
C LEU A 56 -9.77 -1.57 3.21
N VAL A 57 -10.81 -2.32 2.89
CA VAL A 57 -10.74 -3.78 2.78
C VAL A 57 -11.20 -4.20 1.39
N SER A 58 -10.37 -4.97 0.68
CA SER A 58 -10.73 -5.52 -0.61
C SER A 58 -10.43 -7.01 -0.69
N LYS A 59 -11.33 -7.76 -1.31
CA LYS A 59 -11.14 -9.18 -1.68
C LYS A 59 -11.05 -9.36 -3.19
N GLU A 60 -11.08 -8.29 -3.95
CA GLU A 60 -11.14 -8.34 -5.40
C GLU A 60 -9.78 -8.11 -6.03
N VAL A 61 -9.45 -8.94 -6.99
CA VAL A 61 -8.18 -8.88 -7.70
C VAL A 61 -8.38 -9.06 -9.20
N VAL A 62 -7.50 -8.44 -9.98
CA VAL A 62 -7.29 -8.71 -11.40
C VAL A 62 -5.91 -9.32 -11.53
N ASN A 63 -5.83 -10.55 -12.00
CA ASN A 63 -4.58 -11.28 -12.14
C ASN A 63 -4.10 -11.29 -13.59
N LEU A 64 -2.77 -11.27 -13.76
CA LEU A 64 -2.09 -11.42 -15.04
C LEU A 64 -2.56 -10.43 -16.11
N ALA A 65 -2.84 -9.19 -15.72
CA ALA A 65 -3.08 -8.13 -16.69
C ALA A 65 -1.77 -7.82 -17.43
N GLN A 66 -1.88 -7.61 -18.73
CA GLN A 66 -0.74 -7.31 -19.60
C GLN A 66 -0.48 -5.80 -19.60
N LEU A 67 0.58 -5.38 -18.92
CA LEU A 67 1.05 -4.01 -18.91
C LEU A 67 2.09 -3.83 -20.00
N GLU A 68 1.82 -2.97 -20.96
CA GLU A 68 2.76 -2.58 -22.00
C GLU A 68 3.46 -1.28 -21.63
N VAL A 69 4.79 -1.35 -21.59
CA VAL A 69 5.67 -0.20 -21.36
C VAL A 69 6.72 -0.14 -22.45
N SER A 70 6.74 0.95 -23.19
CA SER A 70 7.72 1.16 -24.29
C SER A 70 7.79 -0.02 -25.27
N GLY A 71 6.64 -0.61 -25.62
CA GLY A 71 6.52 -1.73 -26.56
C GLY A 71 6.88 -3.11 -25.97
N LEU A 72 7.18 -3.20 -24.69
CA LEU A 72 7.42 -4.47 -24.00
C LEU A 72 6.27 -4.80 -23.04
N ASN A 73 5.92 -6.09 -22.99
CA ASN A 73 4.79 -6.58 -22.21
C ASN A 73 5.25 -7.19 -20.88
N PHE A 74 4.67 -6.71 -19.82
CA PHE A 74 4.87 -7.18 -18.45
C PHE A 74 3.57 -7.75 -17.90
N MET A 75 3.65 -8.71 -17.02
CA MET A 75 2.49 -9.21 -16.31
C MET A 75 2.39 -8.55 -14.94
N VAL A 76 1.19 -8.08 -14.59
CA VAL A 76 0.91 -7.41 -13.31
C VAL A 76 -0.39 -7.94 -12.70
N ASN A 77 -0.39 -8.05 -11.36
CA ASN A 77 -1.57 -8.37 -10.58
C ASN A 77 -2.00 -7.13 -9.80
N PHE A 78 -3.29 -6.85 -9.79
CA PHE A 78 -3.86 -5.69 -9.13
C PHE A 78 -4.84 -6.12 -8.04
N VAL A 79 -4.83 -5.39 -6.94
CA VAL A 79 -5.94 -5.34 -5.99
C VAL A 79 -6.92 -4.28 -6.48
N VAL A 80 -8.21 -4.62 -6.55
CA VAL A 80 -9.24 -3.69 -7.03
C VAL A 80 -9.75 -2.86 -5.88
N ILE A 81 -9.69 -1.54 -6.03
CA ILE A 81 -10.17 -0.56 -5.04
C ILE A 81 -10.87 0.61 -5.74
N ASP A 82 -11.54 1.45 -4.98
CA ASP A 82 -12.13 2.66 -5.51
C ASP A 82 -11.06 3.77 -5.56
N LEU A 83 -10.67 4.15 -6.77
CA LEU A 83 -9.77 5.27 -7.07
C LEU A 83 -10.53 6.33 -7.86
N GLU A 84 -10.38 7.61 -7.51
CA GLU A 84 -11.12 8.70 -8.14
C GLU A 84 -10.43 9.26 -9.40
N GLU A 85 -9.11 9.49 -9.33
CA GLU A 85 -8.38 10.23 -10.37
C GLU A 85 -7.43 9.38 -11.22
N LEU A 86 -7.19 8.13 -10.83
CA LEU A 86 -6.24 7.23 -11.46
C LEU A 86 -6.92 5.94 -11.90
N ASP A 87 -6.42 5.39 -13.01
CA ASP A 87 -6.86 4.07 -13.45
C ASP A 87 -6.12 2.99 -12.67
N VAL A 88 -4.80 3.14 -12.51
CA VAL A 88 -3.97 2.18 -11.79
C VAL A 88 -2.82 2.83 -11.01
N ILE A 89 -2.39 2.12 -9.98
CA ILE A 89 -1.17 2.40 -9.22
C ILE A 89 -0.25 1.19 -9.33
N ILE A 90 0.96 1.40 -9.78
CA ILE A 90 2.02 0.39 -9.87
C ILE A 90 2.88 0.50 -8.61
N GLY A 91 2.76 -0.48 -7.74
CA GLY A 91 3.41 -0.50 -6.43
C GLY A 91 4.71 -1.29 -6.37
N MET A 92 5.31 -1.31 -5.18
CA MET A 92 6.61 -1.93 -4.92
C MET A 92 6.64 -3.42 -5.18
N ASN A 93 5.54 -4.15 -4.92
CA ASN A 93 5.48 -5.59 -5.19
C ASN A 93 5.79 -5.96 -6.65
N TRP A 94 5.42 -5.08 -7.58
CA TRP A 94 5.69 -5.27 -9.00
C TRP A 94 7.02 -4.63 -9.42
N MET A 95 7.29 -3.40 -8.97
CA MET A 95 8.53 -2.70 -9.31
C MET A 95 9.78 -3.48 -8.87
N THR A 96 9.77 -4.08 -7.68
CA THR A 96 10.89 -4.90 -7.18
C THR A 96 11.17 -6.10 -8.07
N LYS A 97 10.13 -6.75 -8.63
CA LYS A 97 10.30 -7.89 -9.56
C LYS A 97 10.97 -7.49 -10.87
N HIS A 98 10.91 -6.22 -11.22
CA HIS A 98 11.42 -5.68 -12.48
C HIS A 98 12.59 -4.72 -12.28
N ASP A 99 13.34 -4.87 -11.19
CA ASP A 99 14.49 -4.02 -10.83
C ASP A 99 14.18 -2.53 -11.03
N GLY A 100 12.97 -2.11 -10.59
CA GLY A 100 12.47 -0.76 -10.80
C GLY A 100 13.32 0.28 -10.10
N VAL A 101 13.80 1.26 -10.84
CA VAL A 101 14.54 2.41 -10.31
C VAL A 101 13.75 3.68 -10.56
N ILE A 102 13.38 4.36 -9.49
CA ILE A 102 12.73 5.66 -9.55
C ILE A 102 13.81 6.75 -9.39
N ARG A 103 13.93 7.62 -10.38
CA ARG A 103 14.83 8.78 -10.34
C ARG A 103 14.00 10.05 -10.11
N CYS A 104 14.45 10.86 -9.17
CA CYS A 104 13.79 12.14 -8.88
C CYS A 104 14.23 13.26 -9.85
N ASP A 105 15.46 13.17 -10.37
CA ASP A 105 16.03 14.12 -11.32
C ASP A 105 16.97 13.41 -12.34
N PRO A 106 16.71 13.44 -13.65
CA PRO A 106 15.40 13.74 -14.25
C PRO A 106 14.36 12.71 -13.81
N ARG A 107 13.09 13.13 -13.72
CA ARG A 107 12.02 12.22 -13.33
C ARG A 107 11.86 11.09 -14.32
N SER A 108 12.13 9.89 -13.86
CA SER A 108 12.01 8.70 -14.70
C SER A 108 11.81 7.45 -13.86
N VAL A 109 11.21 6.47 -14.46
CA VAL A 109 11.18 5.10 -13.94
C VAL A 109 11.94 4.24 -14.92
N GLU A 110 12.92 3.50 -14.46
CA GLU A 110 13.62 2.50 -15.25
C GLU A 110 13.17 1.12 -14.78
N LEU A 111 12.80 0.27 -15.72
CA LEU A 111 12.31 -1.08 -15.46
C LEU A 111 13.12 -2.09 -16.26
N ARG A 112 13.34 -3.27 -15.69
CA ARG A 112 13.99 -4.38 -16.38
C ARG A 112 12.95 -5.41 -16.79
N HIS A 113 12.85 -5.62 -18.10
CA HIS A 113 12.01 -6.69 -18.64
C HIS A 113 12.67 -8.07 -18.40
N PRO A 114 11.91 -9.18 -18.26
CA PRO A 114 12.47 -10.53 -18.12
C PRO A 114 13.44 -10.96 -19.21
N SER A 115 13.37 -10.35 -20.41
CA SER A 115 14.37 -10.54 -21.49
C SER A 115 15.71 -9.86 -21.21
N GLY A 116 15.87 -9.11 -20.11
CA GLY A 116 17.06 -8.36 -19.76
C GLY A 116 17.10 -6.92 -20.29
N VAL A 117 16.17 -6.53 -21.16
CA VAL A 117 16.10 -5.17 -21.72
C VAL A 117 15.60 -4.19 -20.64
N ARG A 118 16.22 -3.01 -20.58
CA ARG A 118 15.76 -1.91 -19.73
C ARG A 118 14.86 -0.97 -20.51
N VAL A 119 13.78 -0.54 -19.91
CA VAL A 119 12.81 0.40 -20.50
C VAL A 119 12.44 1.49 -19.52
N ASN A 120 12.11 2.66 -20.09
CA ASN A 120 11.63 3.81 -19.33
C ASN A 120 10.23 4.18 -19.84
N PRO A 121 9.17 4.08 -19.01
CA PRO A 121 7.87 4.61 -19.36
C PRO A 121 7.97 6.13 -19.54
N TYR A 122 7.26 6.67 -20.52
CA TYR A 122 7.16 8.11 -20.70
C TYR A 122 6.23 8.69 -19.62
N LEU A 123 6.79 9.52 -18.74
CA LEU A 123 6.08 10.15 -17.63
C LEU A 123 5.84 11.62 -17.98
N HIS A 124 4.58 12.00 -18.21
CA HIS A 124 4.25 13.32 -18.78
C HIS A 124 3.38 14.22 -17.92
N GLU A 125 2.84 13.76 -16.78
CA GLU A 125 1.86 14.55 -16.05
C GLU A 125 2.31 14.98 -14.64
N LYS A 126 1.96 16.23 -14.32
CA LYS A 126 1.95 16.72 -12.94
C LYS A 126 0.56 16.40 -12.37
N LEU A 127 0.44 15.43 -11.50
CA LEU A 127 -0.76 15.26 -10.70
C LEU A 127 -0.69 16.14 -9.44
N GLY A 128 -1.82 16.70 -9.04
CA GLY A 128 -1.93 17.48 -7.81
C GLY A 128 -1.51 16.66 -6.58
N SER A 129 -1.06 17.35 -5.54
CA SER A 129 -0.28 16.86 -4.40
C SER A 129 -1.03 15.99 -3.37
N GLN A 130 -2.10 15.28 -3.72
CA GLN A 130 -2.92 14.55 -2.73
C GLN A 130 -2.82 13.02 -2.75
N LEU A 131 -1.90 12.45 -3.52
CA LEU A 131 -1.70 11.00 -3.50
C LEU A 131 -0.73 10.60 -2.38
N HIS A 132 -1.21 9.79 -1.48
CA HIS A 132 -0.52 9.37 -0.27
C HIS A 132 -0.27 7.85 -0.30
N ALA A 133 0.68 7.39 0.50
CA ALA A 133 1.09 6.00 0.56
C ALA A 133 -0.10 5.02 0.77
N LEU A 134 -0.21 4.04 -0.11
CA LEU A 134 -1.15 2.93 -0.02
C LEU A 134 -0.40 1.67 0.39
N ASN A 135 -0.58 1.22 1.62
CA ASN A 135 0.01 -0.03 2.10
C ASN A 135 -1.06 -1.10 2.25
N ALA A 136 -0.98 -2.15 1.46
CA ALA A 136 -1.84 -3.31 1.62
C ALA A 136 -1.10 -4.41 2.39
N THR A 137 -1.76 -4.98 3.38
CA THR A 137 -1.30 -6.13 4.15
C THR A 137 -2.27 -7.28 3.94
N ILE A 138 -1.75 -8.45 3.66
CA ILE A 138 -2.52 -9.69 3.69
C ILE A 138 -2.42 -10.22 5.11
N LEU A 139 -3.55 -10.29 5.81
CA LEU A 139 -3.58 -10.95 7.11
C LEU A 139 -3.53 -12.46 6.86
N PRO A 140 -2.55 -13.18 7.42
CA PRO A 140 -2.58 -14.63 7.40
C PRO A 140 -3.81 -15.12 8.18
N GLU A 141 -4.43 -16.22 7.72
CA GLU A 141 -5.45 -16.90 8.52
C GLU A 141 -4.84 -17.35 9.85
N LEU A 142 -5.63 -17.31 10.93
CA LEU A 142 -5.15 -17.67 12.27
C LEU A 142 -4.50 -19.05 12.29
N ASP A 143 -5.02 -20.00 11.51
CA ASP A 143 -4.51 -21.35 11.37
C ASP A 143 -3.13 -21.43 10.70
N ALA A 144 -2.70 -20.37 10.01
CA ALA A 144 -1.40 -20.30 9.34
C ALA A 144 -0.31 -19.63 10.20
N ILE A 145 -0.67 -19.07 11.36
CA ILE A 145 0.28 -18.39 12.24
C ILE A 145 0.86 -19.41 13.26
N PRO A 146 2.18 -19.69 13.22
CA PRO A 146 2.81 -20.59 14.18
C PRO A 146 2.49 -20.16 15.62
N VAL A 147 2.23 -21.15 16.50
CA VAL A 147 1.79 -20.99 17.89
C VAL A 147 0.34 -20.52 18.02
N VAL A 148 -0.12 -19.52 17.27
CA VAL A 148 -1.52 -19.02 17.33
C VAL A 148 -2.51 -20.10 16.91
N CYS A 149 -2.19 -20.88 15.89
CA CYS A 149 -3.01 -22.00 15.39
C CYS A 149 -3.24 -23.11 16.43
N GLU A 150 -2.38 -23.22 17.44
CA GLU A 150 -2.50 -24.20 18.53
C GLU A 150 -3.50 -23.77 19.62
N PHE A 151 -3.91 -22.49 19.62
CA PHE A 151 -4.78 -21.89 20.65
C PHE A 151 -5.93 -21.07 20.04
N PRO A 152 -6.80 -21.68 19.20
CA PRO A 152 -7.89 -20.95 18.53
C PRO A 152 -8.94 -20.40 19.51
N ASP A 153 -9.06 -20.99 20.68
CA ASP A 153 -9.96 -20.57 21.76
C ASP A 153 -9.59 -19.22 22.39
N VAL A 154 -8.31 -18.83 22.28
CA VAL A 154 -7.81 -17.55 22.80
C VAL A 154 -8.08 -16.39 21.84
N PHE A 155 -8.41 -16.70 20.58
CA PHE A 155 -8.63 -15.71 19.49
C PHE A 155 -10.06 -15.79 18.92
N PRO A 156 -11.12 -15.52 19.72
CA PRO A 156 -12.48 -15.57 19.21
C PRO A 156 -12.73 -14.43 18.21
N GLU A 157 -13.57 -14.68 17.19
CA GLU A 157 -13.97 -13.67 16.20
C GLU A 157 -14.62 -12.42 16.82
N LYS A 158 -15.25 -12.58 17.97
CA LYS A 158 -15.82 -11.47 18.76
C LYS A 158 -15.41 -11.63 20.21
N LEU A 159 -14.90 -10.56 20.79
CA LEU A 159 -14.61 -10.53 22.22
C LEU A 159 -15.91 -10.67 23.00
N PRO A 160 -15.97 -11.55 24.03
CA PRO A 160 -17.19 -11.83 24.80
C PRO A 160 -17.64 -10.67 25.69
N GLY A 161 -16.90 -9.58 25.75
CA GLY A 161 -17.22 -8.39 26.55
C GLY A 161 -16.02 -7.51 26.85
N MET A 162 -16.17 -6.59 27.77
CA MET A 162 -15.08 -5.75 28.27
C MET A 162 -14.05 -6.61 29.00
N PRO A 163 -12.75 -6.25 28.94
CA PRO A 163 -11.71 -6.96 29.71
C PRO A 163 -12.10 -7.05 31.20
N PRO A 164 -11.78 -8.17 31.87
CA PRO A 164 -12.06 -8.30 33.29
C PRO A 164 -11.33 -7.22 34.10
N ASP A 165 -11.97 -6.77 35.20
CA ASP A 165 -11.32 -5.85 36.14
C ASP A 165 -10.05 -6.52 36.70
N ARG A 166 -8.92 -5.82 36.57
CA ARG A 166 -7.62 -6.27 37.05
C ARG A 166 -7.27 -5.55 38.35
N GLU A 167 -6.61 -6.23 39.28
CA GLU A 167 -6.14 -5.65 40.54
C GLU A 167 -5.21 -4.45 40.32
N VAL A 168 -4.44 -4.46 39.23
CA VAL A 168 -3.57 -3.35 38.86
C VAL A 168 -4.21 -2.60 37.69
N LYS A 169 -4.76 -1.41 37.97
CA LYS A 169 -5.24 -0.48 36.94
C LYS A 169 -4.09 0.37 36.46
N PHE A 170 -3.80 0.29 35.16
CA PHE A 170 -2.86 1.23 34.54
C PHE A 170 -3.56 2.58 34.39
N VAL A 171 -3.14 3.56 35.16
CA VAL A 171 -3.68 4.92 35.13
C VAL A 171 -2.56 5.89 34.77
N ILE A 172 -2.80 6.71 33.78
CA ILE A 172 -1.93 7.86 33.48
C ILE A 172 -2.57 9.08 34.12
N GLU A 173 -1.97 9.58 35.20
CA GLU A 173 -2.42 10.81 35.83
C GLU A 173 -2.08 12.01 34.94
N LEU A 174 -3.09 12.74 34.55
CA LEU A 174 -2.94 13.98 33.81
C LEU A 174 -3.00 15.18 34.76
N LEU A 175 -2.15 16.17 34.52
CA LEU A 175 -2.28 17.44 35.22
C LEU A 175 -3.63 18.09 34.89
N LEU A 176 -4.25 18.71 35.88
CA LEU A 176 -5.53 19.42 35.74
C LEU A 176 -5.46 20.41 34.57
N GLY A 177 -6.38 20.28 33.62
CA GLY A 177 -6.44 21.14 32.43
C GLY A 177 -5.64 20.65 31.22
N THR A 178 -4.97 19.49 31.29
CA THR A 178 -4.29 18.89 30.14
C THR A 178 -5.14 17.79 29.51
N ALA A 179 -5.08 17.67 28.16
CA ALA A 179 -5.67 16.59 27.41
C ALA A 179 -4.59 15.59 26.98
N PRO A 180 -4.92 14.29 26.83
CA PRO A 180 -3.97 13.32 26.30
C PRO A 180 -3.46 13.73 24.93
N VAL A 181 -2.14 13.65 24.71
CA VAL A 181 -1.53 13.98 23.42
C VAL A 181 -1.75 12.80 22.47
N SER A 182 -2.64 12.97 21.50
CA SER A 182 -2.96 11.95 20.50
C SER A 182 -2.09 12.03 19.23
N LYS A 183 -1.06 12.90 19.22
CA LYS A 183 -0.15 13.04 18.08
C LYS A 183 0.89 11.92 18.06
N ARG A 184 1.19 11.41 16.86
CA ARG A 184 2.29 10.45 16.69
C ARG A 184 3.59 11.05 17.21
N PRO A 185 4.44 10.26 17.92
CA PRO A 185 5.71 10.75 18.41
C PRO A 185 6.58 11.19 17.23
N TYR A 186 7.21 12.34 17.36
CA TYR A 186 8.18 12.84 16.38
C TYR A 186 9.39 11.89 16.33
N ARG A 187 9.70 11.35 15.14
CA ARG A 187 10.91 10.54 14.94
C ARG A 187 12.11 11.48 14.83
N MET A 188 12.90 11.53 15.87
CA MET A 188 14.19 12.20 15.84
C MET A 188 15.26 11.34 15.15
N PRO A 189 16.16 11.91 14.35
CA PRO A 189 17.39 11.26 13.93
C PRO A 189 18.18 10.75 15.12
N SER A 190 18.93 9.66 14.95
CA SER A 190 19.63 8.98 16.05
C SER A 190 20.64 9.88 16.78
N ASN A 191 21.26 10.83 16.11
CA ASN A 191 22.16 11.84 16.67
C ASN A 191 21.43 12.85 17.58
N GLU A 192 20.28 13.35 17.16
CA GLU A 192 19.46 14.26 17.96
C GLU A 192 18.87 13.55 19.19
N LEU A 193 18.42 12.31 19.02
CA LEU A 193 17.94 11.49 20.13
C LEU A 193 19.02 11.22 21.17
N ALA A 194 20.28 11.02 20.74
CA ALA A 194 21.42 10.83 21.63
C ALA A 194 21.75 12.11 22.41
N GLU A 195 21.65 13.27 21.76
CA GLU A 195 21.88 14.56 22.42
C GLU A 195 20.76 14.88 23.42
N TRP A 196 19.50 14.64 23.04
CA TRP A 196 18.36 14.85 23.94
C TRP A 196 18.43 13.97 25.20
N LYS A 197 18.87 12.70 25.05
CA LYS A 197 19.09 11.80 26.20
C LYS A 197 20.19 12.24 27.16
N LYS A 198 21.12 13.11 26.76
CA LYS A 198 22.15 13.64 27.65
C LYS A 198 21.65 14.84 28.48
N GLN A 199 20.55 15.47 28.03
CA GLN A 199 19.97 16.66 28.66
C GLN A 199 18.87 16.31 29.67
N LEU A 200 18.44 15.06 29.73
CA LEU A 200 17.53 14.47 30.72
C LEU A 200 18.30 13.78 31.83
#